data_68bb8bfc4c0596f9472c6ffe26303984
#
_entry.id   68bb8bfc4c0596f9472c6ffe26303984
#
_cell.length_a   1.000
_cell.length_b   1.000
_cell.length_c   1.000
_cell.angle_alpha   90.00
_cell.angle_beta   90.00
_cell.angle_gamma   90.00
#
_symmetry.space_group_name_H-M   'P 1'
#
loop_
_entity.id
_entity.type
_entity.pdbx_description
1 polymer ?
#
loop_
_entity_poly.entity_id
_entity_poly.type
_entity_poly.pdbx_seq_one_letter_code
_entity_poly.pdbx_strand_id
1 'polypeptide(L)'
;MQQTKIYFPLIIISLEDDSSIVIPTQPTSPGEIMSGGAGEPVEADVPAEDETVAPQGMHVTGTQTVTHEYLTLNGKVARETIRTNNTLTAVLDFIYDESGRPFALKYSTDGTTFDTYYYVLNLQGDVVKLIHYIPGVEYESVATYEYDAWGNIVSSSGRLAEINPIRYRGYYYDNETGFYYL
;
A
#
# COMPACT_ATOMS: atom_id res chain seq x y z
N MET A 1 -16.42 -17.58 27.00
CA MET A 1 -15.24 -17.14 26.23
C MET A 1 -15.17 -15.63 26.29
N GLN A 2 -14.13 -15.09 26.86
CA GLN A 2 -13.98 -13.64 27.00
C GLN A 2 -13.34 -13.13 25.69
N GLN A 3 -14.06 -12.32 24.91
CA GLN A 3 -13.52 -11.63 23.74
C GLN A 3 -12.83 -10.36 24.23
N THR A 4 -11.54 -10.25 24.03
CA THR A 4 -10.80 -9.03 24.34
C THR A 4 -10.64 -8.24 23.06
N LYS A 5 -11.27 -7.06 22.98
CA LYS A 5 -11.00 -6.06 21.95
C LYS A 5 -9.76 -5.27 22.38
N ILE A 6 -8.70 -5.35 21.60
CA ILE A 6 -7.50 -4.54 21.80
C ILE A 6 -7.55 -3.43 20.74
N TYR A 7 -7.55 -2.18 21.21
CA TYR A 7 -7.42 -1.01 20.34
C TYR A 7 -5.95 -0.57 20.40
N PHE A 8 -5.26 -0.59 19.27
CA PHE A 8 -3.97 0.06 19.15
C PHE A 8 -4.17 1.54 18.78
N PRO A 9 -3.27 2.43 19.21
CA PRO A 9 -3.41 3.85 18.99
C PRO A 9 -3.44 4.17 17.51
N LEU A 10 -4.24 5.19 17.19
CA LEU A 10 -4.37 5.83 15.90
C LEU A 10 -2.98 6.19 15.33
N ILE A 11 -2.57 5.55 14.25
CA ILE A 11 -1.36 5.93 13.54
C ILE A 11 -1.76 6.92 12.44
N ILE A 12 -1.24 8.14 12.55
CA ILE A 12 -1.43 9.19 11.56
C ILE A 12 -0.23 9.10 10.61
N ILE A 13 -0.46 8.60 9.39
CA ILE A 13 0.54 8.60 8.32
C ILE A 13 0.35 9.88 7.53
N SER A 14 1.32 10.80 7.63
CA SER A 14 1.42 11.92 6.71
C SER A 14 2.17 11.45 5.47
N LEU A 15 1.49 11.19 4.40
CA LEU A 15 2.13 10.99 3.10
C LEU A 15 2.44 12.37 2.53
N GLU A 16 3.68 12.81 2.63
CA GLU A 16 4.20 13.89 1.80
C GLU A 16 4.46 13.29 0.41
N ASP A 17 3.49 13.46 -0.48
CA ASP A 17 3.68 13.11 -1.88
C ASP A 17 4.42 14.25 -2.59
N ASP A 18 5.75 14.13 -2.65
CA ASP A 18 6.62 15.02 -3.40
C ASP A 18 6.75 14.52 -4.86
N SER A 19 5.64 14.25 -5.50
CA SER A 19 5.58 13.94 -6.93
C SER A 19 5.24 15.20 -7.75
N SER A 20 6.15 16.15 -7.79
CA SER A 20 6.16 17.18 -8.83
C SER A 20 6.58 16.54 -10.16
N ILE A 21 5.62 16.09 -10.96
CA ILE A 21 5.86 15.68 -12.34
C ILE A 21 6.14 16.96 -13.14
N VAL A 22 7.41 17.25 -13.33
CA VAL A 22 7.85 18.22 -14.33
C VAL A 22 7.76 17.54 -15.69
N ILE A 23 6.75 17.89 -16.48
CA ILE A 23 6.68 17.49 -17.89
C ILE A 23 7.63 18.42 -18.66
N PRO A 24 8.73 17.93 -19.26
CA PRO A 24 9.56 18.79 -20.11
C PRO A 24 8.79 19.07 -21.40
N THR A 25 8.43 20.32 -21.63
CA THR A 25 8.01 20.77 -22.96
C THR A 25 9.21 20.74 -23.87
N GLN A 26 9.13 19.95 -24.95
CA GLN A 26 10.15 19.93 -26.01
C GLN A 26 10.29 21.30 -26.65
N PRO A 27 11.53 21.76 -26.94
CA PRO A 27 11.74 22.95 -27.76
C PRO A 27 11.44 22.61 -29.22
N THR A 28 10.55 23.37 -29.82
CA THR A 28 10.34 23.36 -31.26
C THR A 28 11.58 23.92 -31.98
N SER A 29 12.04 23.17 -32.97
CA SER A 29 13.20 23.46 -33.83
C SER A 29 13.19 24.86 -34.44
N PRO A 30 14.40 25.40 -34.68
CA PRO A 30 14.55 26.70 -35.35
C PRO A 30 14.44 26.54 -36.88
N GLY A 31 13.57 27.36 -37.45
CA GLY A 31 13.48 27.57 -38.90
C GLY A 31 14.07 28.90 -39.29
N GLU A 32 15.11 28.80 -40.07
CA GLU A 32 15.62 29.68 -41.14
C GLU A 32 15.74 31.21 -40.97
N ILE A 33 16.97 31.59 -41.22
CA ILE A 33 17.58 32.87 -41.49
C ILE A 33 17.01 33.50 -42.77
N MET A 34 16.71 34.79 -42.74
CA MET A 34 16.97 35.70 -43.86
C MET A 34 17.23 37.13 -43.37
N SER A 35 18.25 37.66 -43.96
CA SER A 35 18.94 38.91 -43.90
C SER A 35 18.10 40.18 -44.20
N GLY A 36 18.50 41.25 -43.54
CA GLY A 36 18.53 42.57 -44.23
C GLY A 36 17.76 43.70 -43.57
N GLY A 37 18.44 44.78 -43.22
CA GLY A 37 17.87 46.10 -43.19
C GLY A 37 18.02 46.90 -41.90
N ALA A 38 18.98 47.82 -41.90
CA ALA A 38 19.22 48.85 -40.90
C ALA A 38 18.03 49.87 -40.81
N GLY A 39 17.66 50.28 -39.62
CA GLY A 39 16.77 51.40 -39.35
C GLY A 39 16.81 51.75 -37.87
N GLU A 40 17.20 52.99 -37.58
CA GLU A 40 17.43 53.56 -36.27
C GLU A 40 16.15 53.69 -35.37
N PRO A 41 16.31 54.05 -34.08
CA PRO A 41 15.39 53.69 -33.02
C PRO A 41 14.20 54.65 -32.88
N VAL A 42 13.04 54.13 -32.66
CA VAL A 42 11.88 54.87 -32.17
C VAL A 42 11.56 54.37 -30.78
N GLU A 43 11.70 55.28 -29.79
CA GLU A 43 11.13 55.07 -28.46
C GLU A 43 9.63 54.75 -28.61
N ALA A 44 9.20 53.60 -28.16
CA ALA A 44 7.84 53.27 -27.99
C ALA A 44 7.60 52.72 -26.61
N ASP A 45 6.82 53.53 -25.90
CA ASP A 45 6.05 53.29 -24.69
C ASP A 45 5.90 51.81 -24.32
N VAL A 46 6.34 51.47 -23.11
CA VAL A 46 6.22 50.14 -22.52
C VAL A 46 4.83 50.04 -21.91
N PRO A 47 3.92 49.18 -22.43
CA PRO A 47 2.73 48.84 -21.69
C PRO A 47 3.09 47.98 -20.51
N ALA A 48 2.45 48.26 -19.37
CA ALA A 48 2.55 47.54 -18.13
C ALA A 48 2.49 46.00 -18.34
N GLU A 49 3.44 45.31 -17.78
CA GLU A 49 3.48 43.83 -17.73
C GLU A 49 2.23 43.37 -16.99
N ASP A 50 1.34 42.71 -17.74
CA ASP A 50 0.26 41.88 -17.19
C ASP A 50 0.95 40.73 -16.41
N GLU A 51 0.97 40.86 -15.09
CA GLU A 51 1.36 39.77 -14.21
C GLU A 51 0.38 38.62 -14.42
N THR A 52 0.69 37.69 -15.33
CA THR A 52 0.05 36.41 -15.41
C THR A 52 0.37 35.67 -14.11
N VAL A 53 -0.53 35.77 -13.14
CA VAL A 53 -0.56 34.97 -11.93
C VAL A 53 -0.55 33.51 -12.37
N ALA A 54 0.60 32.86 -12.21
CA ALA A 54 0.70 31.42 -12.41
C ALA A 54 -0.36 30.74 -11.52
N PRO A 55 -1.08 29.74 -12.02
CA PRO A 55 -2.05 29.03 -11.21
C PRO A 55 -1.32 28.43 -10.01
N GLN A 56 -1.66 28.93 -8.82
CA GLN A 56 -1.16 28.35 -7.58
C GLN A 56 -1.75 26.95 -7.51
N GLY A 57 -0.89 25.95 -7.69
CA GLY A 57 -1.24 24.55 -7.48
C GLY A 57 -1.84 24.41 -6.09
N MET A 58 -3.07 23.92 -6.01
CA MET A 58 -3.73 23.64 -4.74
C MET A 58 -2.97 22.48 -4.07
N HIS A 59 -2.14 22.81 -3.09
CA HIS A 59 -1.45 21.82 -2.28
C HIS A 59 -2.48 21.21 -1.32
N VAL A 60 -3.09 20.09 -1.71
CA VAL A 60 -3.99 19.34 -0.83
C VAL A 60 -3.13 18.43 0.05
N THR A 61 -2.76 18.91 1.21
CA THR A 61 -2.16 18.09 2.27
C THR A 61 -3.30 17.32 2.94
N GLY A 62 -3.60 16.13 2.43
CA GLY A 62 -4.58 15.24 3.03
C GLY A 62 -3.90 14.34 4.07
N THR A 63 -4.16 14.54 5.37
CA THR A 63 -3.78 13.57 6.40
C THR A 63 -4.73 12.37 6.28
N GLN A 64 -4.20 11.20 5.92
CA GLN A 64 -4.97 9.96 5.87
C GLN A 64 -4.84 9.26 7.22
N THR A 65 -5.99 8.89 7.81
CA THR A 65 -6.05 8.13 9.04
C THR A 65 -6.38 6.69 8.74
N VAL A 66 -5.49 5.75 9.08
CA VAL A 66 -5.75 4.32 9.03
C VAL A 66 -5.96 3.79 10.44
N THR A 67 -7.01 2.99 10.63
CA THR A 67 -7.35 2.39 11.93
C THR A 67 -7.41 0.88 11.77
N HIS A 68 -6.70 0.16 12.63
CA HIS A 68 -6.70 -1.29 12.72
C HIS A 68 -7.43 -1.71 14.00
N GLU A 69 -8.47 -2.53 13.85
CA GLU A 69 -9.18 -3.13 14.98
C GLU A 69 -8.92 -4.64 14.97
N TYR A 70 -8.46 -5.18 16.10
CA TYR A 70 -8.12 -6.59 16.23
C TYR A 70 -9.09 -7.33 17.15
N LEU A 71 -9.53 -8.50 16.71
CA LEU A 71 -10.19 -9.49 17.52
C LEU A 71 -9.21 -10.63 17.78
N THR A 72 -8.91 -10.90 19.06
CA THR A 72 -8.03 -12.01 19.42
C THR A 72 -8.83 -13.19 19.98
N LEU A 73 -8.39 -14.40 19.65
CA LEU A 73 -8.92 -15.64 20.18
C LEU A 73 -7.76 -16.56 20.56
N ASN A 74 -7.75 -17.05 21.78
CA ASN A 74 -6.69 -17.93 22.32
C ASN A 74 -5.27 -17.34 22.14
N GLY A 75 -5.11 -16.04 22.34
CA GLY A 75 -3.83 -15.33 22.25
C GLY A 75 -3.36 -15.04 20.81
N LYS A 76 -4.16 -15.36 19.80
CA LYS A 76 -3.86 -15.07 18.38
C LYS A 76 -4.86 -14.09 17.80
N VAL A 77 -4.41 -13.31 16.82
CA VAL A 77 -5.32 -12.45 16.03
C VAL A 77 -6.22 -13.35 15.20
N ALA A 78 -7.52 -13.30 15.43
CA ALA A 78 -8.53 -14.06 14.69
C ALA A 78 -9.17 -13.21 13.59
N ARG A 79 -9.28 -11.90 13.80
CA ARG A 79 -9.77 -10.94 12.80
C ARG A 79 -9.03 -9.62 12.93
N GLU A 80 -8.78 -9.02 11.80
CA GLU A 80 -8.36 -7.64 11.66
C GLU A 80 -9.37 -6.89 10.79
N THR A 81 -9.78 -5.69 11.21
CA THR A 81 -10.63 -4.79 10.44
C THR A 81 -9.89 -3.49 10.21
N ILE A 82 -9.70 -3.13 8.95
CA ILE A 82 -8.96 -1.93 8.54
C ILE A 82 -9.93 -0.89 8.01
N ARG A 83 -9.79 0.33 8.51
CA ARG A 83 -10.57 1.49 8.06
C ARG A 83 -9.63 2.61 7.66
N THR A 84 -9.92 3.24 6.53
CA THR A 84 -9.23 4.44 6.07
C THR A 84 -10.20 5.61 6.12
N ASN A 85 -9.84 6.66 6.87
CA ASN A 85 -10.73 7.81 7.13
C ASN A 85 -12.14 7.37 7.59
N ASN A 86 -12.19 6.39 8.50
CA ASN A 86 -13.40 5.77 9.04
C ASN A 86 -14.22 4.92 8.03
N THR A 87 -13.79 4.80 6.78
CA THR A 87 -14.41 3.94 5.78
C THR A 87 -13.76 2.56 5.83
N LEU A 88 -14.57 1.48 5.84
CA LEU A 88 -14.08 0.11 5.79
C LEU A 88 -13.30 -0.11 4.49
N THR A 89 -12.07 -0.60 4.61
CA THR A 89 -11.20 -0.88 3.45
C THR A 89 -10.78 -2.34 3.37
N ALA A 90 -10.70 -3.03 4.52
CA ALA A 90 -10.41 -4.47 4.53
C ALA A 90 -10.92 -5.16 5.80
N VAL A 91 -11.24 -6.43 5.66
CA VAL A 91 -11.45 -7.38 6.77
C VAL A 91 -10.65 -8.65 6.46
N LEU A 92 -9.82 -9.06 7.40
CA LEU A 92 -9.01 -10.26 7.35
C LEU A 92 -9.42 -11.20 8.49
N ASP A 93 -9.86 -12.43 8.17
CA ASP A 93 -10.13 -13.48 9.14
C ASP A 93 -9.03 -14.54 9.05
N PHE A 94 -8.33 -14.77 10.15
CA PHE A 94 -7.24 -15.74 10.24
C PHE A 94 -7.75 -17.05 10.82
N ILE A 95 -7.61 -18.11 10.08
CA ILE A 95 -8.03 -19.46 10.47
C ILE A 95 -6.75 -20.26 10.78
N TYR A 96 -6.72 -20.86 11.97
CA TYR A 96 -5.62 -21.70 12.43
C TYR A 96 -6.07 -23.15 12.55
N ASP A 97 -5.12 -24.07 12.36
CA ASP A 97 -5.36 -25.50 12.61
C ASP A 97 -5.39 -25.81 14.13
N GLU A 98 -5.65 -27.06 14.48
CA GLU A 98 -5.70 -27.52 15.88
C GLU A 98 -4.39 -27.35 16.64
N SER A 99 -3.25 -27.27 15.92
CA SER A 99 -1.93 -27.01 16.47
C SER A 99 -1.61 -25.52 16.59
N GLY A 100 -2.54 -24.65 16.17
CA GLY A 100 -2.38 -23.20 16.17
C GLY A 100 -1.52 -22.67 15.01
N ARG A 101 -1.27 -23.48 13.97
CA ARG A 101 -0.56 -23.01 12.75
C ARG A 101 -1.52 -22.34 11.80
N PRO A 102 -1.09 -21.31 11.07
CA PRO A 102 -1.91 -20.66 10.05
C PRO A 102 -2.38 -21.68 9.01
N PHE A 103 -3.70 -21.71 8.76
CA PHE A 103 -4.31 -22.61 7.79
C PHE A 103 -4.92 -21.86 6.61
N ALA A 104 -5.75 -20.84 6.88
CA ALA A 104 -6.38 -20.05 5.83
C ALA A 104 -6.56 -18.58 6.24
N LEU A 105 -6.61 -17.71 5.22
CA LEU A 105 -6.98 -16.31 5.30
C LEU A 105 -8.28 -16.12 4.54
N LYS A 106 -9.29 -15.53 5.18
CA LYS A 106 -10.45 -14.97 4.47
C LYS A 106 -10.26 -13.47 4.38
N TYR A 107 -10.33 -12.93 3.18
CA TYR A 107 -10.12 -11.52 2.90
C TYR A 107 -11.33 -10.91 2.20
N SER A 108 -11.71 -9.73 2.63
CA SER A 108 -12.81 -8.95 2.07
C SER A 108 -12.47 -7.47 2.05
N THR A 109 -12.88 -6.75 1.02
CA THR A 109 -12.78 -5.28 0.94
C THR A 109 -14.09 -4.57 1.32
N ASP A 110 -15.21 -5.31 1.37
CA ASP A 110 -16.55 -4.79 1.67
C ASP A 110 -17.13 -5.28 3.01
N GLY A 111 -16.45 -6.25 3.65
CA GLY A 111 -16.88 -6.87 4.91
C GLY A 111 -18.03 -7.88 4.74
N THR A 112 -18.49 -8.15 3.54
CA THR A 112 -19.61 -9.04 3.24
C THR A 112 -19.24 -10.21 2.33
N THR A 113 -18.44 -9.98 1.31
CA THR A 113 -17.97 -10.98 0.36
C THR A 113 -16.53 -11.34 0.69
N PHE A 114 -16.26 -12.61 0.97
CA PHE A 114 -14.95 -13.09 1.38
C PHE A 114 -14.40 -14.10 0.39
N ASP A 115 -13.18 -13.84 -0.10
CA ASP A 115 -12.35 -14.84 -0.76
C ASP A 115 -11.54 -15.61 0.27
N THR A 116 -11.29 -16.91 0.00
CA THR A 116 -10.51 -17.77 0.90
C THR A 116 -9.19 -18.15 0.25
N TYR A 117 -8.11 -17.94 1.00
CA TYR A 117 -6.75 -18.23 0.61
C TYR A 117 -6.14 -19.21 1.60
N TYR A 118 -5.24 -20.11 1.15
CA TYR A 118 -4.64 -21.12 2.00
C TYR A 118 -3.15 -20.86 2.17
N TYR A 119 -2.67 -20.98 3.40
CA TYR A 119 -1.27 -20.85 3.74
C TYR A 119 -0.47 -22.09 3.34
N VAL A 120 0.68 -21.89 2.70
CA VAL A 120 1.69 -22.91 2.47
C VAL A 120 2.87 -22.60 3.40
N LEU A 121 3.17 -23.53 4.29
CA LEU A 121 4.21 -23.40 5.29
C LEU A 121 5.42 -24.27 4.90
N ASN A 122 6.63 -23.81 5.24
CA ASN A 122 7.80 -24.66 5.24
C ASN A 122 7.86 -25.52 6.52
N LEU A 123 8.89 -26.36 6.64
CA LEU A 123 9.06 -27.25 7.80
C LEU A 123 9.25 -26.50 9.13
N GLN A 124 9.69 -25.25 9.07
CA GLN A 124 9.91 -24.42 10.26
C GLN A 124 8.65 -23.65 10.68
N GLY A 125 7.59 -23.67 9.86
CA GLY A 125 6.35 -22.98 10.12
C GLY A 125 6.30 -21.57 9.52
N ASP A 126 7.27 -21.20 8.68
CA ASP A 126 7.25 -19.92 7.98
C ASP A 126 6.22 -19.98 6.84
N VAL A 127 5.43 -18.94 6.68
CA VAL A 127 4.54 -18.79 5.53
C VAL A 127 5.39 -18.46 4.30
N VAL A 128 5.53 -19.40 3.37
CA VAL A 128 6.30 -19.21 2.14
C VAL A 128 5.41 -18.84 0.96
N LYS A 129 4.10 -19.16 1.04
CA LYS A 129 3.15 -18.85 -0.03
C LYS A 129 1.73 -18.74 0.49
N LEU A 130 0.93 -17.93 -0.18
CA LEU A 130 -0.52 -17.91 -0.07
C LEU A 130 -1.11 -18.31 -1.42
N ILE A 131 -2.04 -19.25 -1.42
CA ILE A 131 -2.66 -19.77 -2.65
C ILE A 131 -4.17 -19.55 -2.63
N HIS A 132 -4.73 -19.24 -3.79
CA HIS A 132 -6.17 -19.19 -4.03
C HIS A 132 -6.59 -20.43 -4.81
N TYR A 133 -7.52 -21.20 -4.26
CA TYR A 133 -8.11 -22.34 -4.97
C TYR A 133 -9.35 -21.90 -5.74
N ILE A 134 -9.32 -22.05 -7.06
CA ILE A 134 -10.44 -21.75 -7.95
C ILE A 134 -10.93 -23.07 -8.52
N PRO A 135 -12.21 -23.50 -8.26
CA PRO A 135 -12.74 -24.74 -8.79
C PRO A 135 -12.60 -24.83 -10.32
N GLY A 136 -11.99 -25.92 -10.82
CA GLY A 136 -11.79 -26.15 -12.26
C GLY A 136 -10.55 -25.45 -12.86
N VAL A 137 -9.78 -24.72 -12.07
CA VAL A 137 -8.52 -24.12 -12.45
C VAL A 137 -7.45 -24.60 -11.45
N GLU A 138 -6.18 -24.66 -11.86
CA GLU A 138 -5.09 -24.85 -10.91
C GLU A 138 -5.03 -23.64 -9.93
N TYR A 139 -4.53 -23.90 -8.72
CA TYR A 139 -4.42 -22.84 -7.71
C TYR A 139 -3.48 -21.72 -8.18
N GLU A 140 -3.90 -20.49 -7.92
CA GLU A 140 -3.14 -19.27 -8.13
C GLU A 140 -2.26 -18.97 -6.93
N SER A 141 -0.97 -18.65 -7.12
CA SER A 141 -0.13 -18.09 -6.08
C SER A 141 -0.39 -16.58 -5.96
N VAL A 142 -0.97 -16.14 -4.84
CA VAL A 142 -1.36 -14.75 -4.61
C VAL A 142 -0.39 -13.99 -3.71
N ALA A 143 0.48 -14.70 -2.99
CA ALA A 143 1.61 -14.16 -2.26
C ALA A 143 2.73 -15.19 -2.19
N THR A 144 3.98 -14.74 -2.20
CA THR A 144 5.19 -15.56 -2.02
C THR A 144 6.17 -14.78 -1.16
N TYR A 145 6.89 -15.47 -0.27
CA TYR A 145 7.86 -14.86 0.64
C TYR A 145 9.12 -15.70 0.71
N GLU A 146 10.26 -15.02 0.79
CA GLU A 146 11.55 -15.59 1.11
C GLU A 146 12.13 -14.86 2.32
N TYR A 147 12.74 -15.61 3.24
CA TYR A 147 13.28 -15.09 4.48
C TYR A 147 14.76 -15.42 4.62
N ASP A 148 15.49 -14.54 5.28
CA ASP A 148 16.81 -14.88 5.80
C ASP A 148 16.69 -15.74 7.08
N ALA A 149 17.83 -16.15 7.64
CA ALA A 149 17.88 -16.96 8.85
C ALA A 149 17.31 -16.25 10.09
N TRP A 150 17.14 -14.95 10.05
CA TRP A 150 16.65 -14.11 11.15
C TRP A 150 15.16 -13.77 11.02
N GLY A 151 14.55 -14.13 9.90
CA GLY A 151 13.13 -13.84 9.60
C GLY A 151 12.90 -12.51 8.87
N ASN A 152 13.96 -11.82 8.43
CA ASN A 152 13.78 -10.68 7.58
C ASN A 152 13.31 -11.14 6.19
N ILE A 153 12.37 -10.40 5.61
CA ILE A 153 11.87 -10.67 4.26
C ILE A 153 12.95 -10.25 3.25
N VAL A 154 13.52 -11.23 2.54
CA VAL A 154 14.49 -11.00 1.47
C VAL A 154 13.79 -10.70 0.16
N SER A 155 12.67 -11.36 -0.07
CA SER A 155 11.84 -11.14 -1.25
C SER A 155 10.38 -11.43 -0.95
N SER A 156 9.49 -10.63 -1.54
CA SER A 156 8.05 -10.90 -1.52
C SER A 156 7.44 -10.52 -2.86
N SER A 157 6.40 -11.25 -3.26
CA SER A 157 5.67 -10.99 -4.51
C SER A 157 4.23 -11.47 -4.44
N GLY A 158 3.37 -10.93 -5.32
CA GLY A 158 1.97 -11.27 -5.42
C GLY A 158 1.05 -10.22 -4.82
N ARG A 159 -0.22 -10.22 -5.29
CA ARG A 159 -1.23 -9.19 -4.96
C ARG A 159 -1.63 -9.11 -3.48
N LEU A 160 -1.41 -10.18 -2.72
CA LEU A 160 -1.68 -10.21 -1.28
C LEU A 160 -0.41 -10.19 -0.42
N ALA A 161 0.79 -10.03 -1.01
CA ALA A 161 2.03 -10.08 -0.27
C ALA A 161 2.15 -8.98 0.80
N GLU A 162 1.68 -7.77 0.49
CA GLU A 162 1.65 -6.65 1.44
C GLU A 162 0.44 -6.68 2.38
N ILE A 163 -0.65 -7.31 1.93
CA ILE A 163 -1.90 -7.36 2.70
C ILE A 163 -1.83 -8.43 3.80
N ASN A 164 -1.21 -9.58 3.51
CA ASN A 164 -1.11 -10.66 4.48
C ASN A 164 -0.06 -10.37 5.56
N PRO A 165 -0.48 -10.28 6.85
CA PRO A 165 0.46 -10.03 7.93
C PRO A 165 1.07 -11.31 8.54
N ILE A 166 0.48 -12.50 8.30
CA ILE A 166 1.02 -13.74 8.88
C ILE A 166 2.18 -14.25 8.03
N ARG A 167 3.41 -14.21 8.58
CA ARG A 167 4.65 -14.46 7.81
C ARG A 167 5.60 -15.42 8.51
N TYR A 168 6.81 -14.98 8.92
CA TYR A 168 7.85 -15.79 9.54
C TYR A 168 7.34 -16.49 10.80
N ARG A 169 7.55 -17.81 10.92
CA ARG A 169 7.08 -18.66 12.03
C ARG A 169 5.58 -18.60 12.28
N GLY A 170 4.78 -18.12 11.30
CA GLY A 170 3.37 -17.91 11.48
C GLY A 170 3.01 -16.76 12.43
N TYR A 171 3.97 -15.88 12.71
CA TYR A 171 3.76 -14.70 13.53
C TYR A 171 3.12 -13.58 12.73
N TYR A 172 2.43 -12.68 13.42
CA TYR A 172 1.85 -11.48 12.86
C TYR A 172 2.94 -10.43 12.65
N TYR A 173 3.15 -10.02 11.40
CA TYR A 173 4.06 -8.95 11.01
C TYR A 173 3.30 -7.64 10.85
N ASP A 174 3.72 -6.63 11.58
CA ASP A 174 3.20 -5.29 11.45
C ASP A 174 4.06 -4.50 10.44
N ASN A 175 3.46 -4.18 9.29
CA ASN A 175 4.14 -3.45 8.22
C ASN A 175 4.54 -2.02 8.64
N GLU A 176 3.84 -1.42 9.60
CA GLU A 176 4.07 -0.04 10.03
C GLU A 176 5.28 0.07 10.97
N THR A 177 5.42 -0.89 11.87
CA THR A 177 6.52 -0.92 12.84
C THR A 177 7.70 -1.77 12.38
N GLY A 178 7.48 -2.70 11.45
CA GLY A 178 8.46 -3.70 11.02
C GLY A 178 8.74 -4.79 12.05
N PHE A 179 7.85 -4.98 13.05
CA PHE A 179 8.01 -5.97 14.10
C PHE A 179 7.05 -7.15 13.94
N TYR A 180 7.50 -8.30 14.48
CA TYR A 180 6.65 -9.47 14.65
C TYR A 180 6.04 -9.49 16.05
N TYR A 181 4.76 -9.77 16.13
CA TYR A 181 4.05 -10.09 17.37
C TYR A 181 3.96 -11.60 17.53
N LEU A 182 4.36 -12.08 18.73
CA LEU A 182 4.47 -13.50 19.09
C LEU A 182 3.18 -13.99 19.76
#